data_cd9e117c071f89d6d334b7c7dca255e9
#
_entry.id   cd9e117c071f89d6d334b7c7dca255e9
#
_cell.length_a   1.000
_cell.length_b   1.000
_cell.length_c   1.000
_cell.angle_alpha   90.00
_cell.angle_beta   90.00
_cell.angle_gamma   90.00
#
_symmetry.space_group_name_H-M   'P 1'
#
loop_
_entity.id
_entity.type
_entity.pdbx_description
1 polymer ?
#
loop_
_entity_poly.entity_id
_entity_poly.type
_entity_poly.pdbx_seq_one_letter_code
_entity_poly.pdbx_strand_id
1 'polypeptide(L)'
;KGAIEILPGTSRGLRLPINEQLGLPIIGQVAAGSPILAAESIADYCDIPPDLFSPAADYLLTVNGTSMIDIGIFEDDLLAVHKTSQARNGDIIVARIDDEVTVKKLAKGKSRNYLSLVAENPDFPPIEVDLRSSNFTIEGVSVGVIRRGM
;
A
#
# COMPACT_ATOMS: atom_id res chain seq x y z
N LYS A 1 -4.84 18.57 -20.24
CA LYS A 1 -5.26 18.76 -20.49
C LYS A 1 -5.73 18.79 -20.77
N GLY A 2 -6.12 18.25 -20.34
CA GLY A 2 -6.95 18.42 -20.40
C GLY A 2 -7.42 18.01 -20.73
N ALA A 3 -7.78 17.88 -20.55
CA ALA A 3 -8.55 17.74 -20.83
C ALA A 3 -9.12 17.31 -21.29
N ILE A 4 -9.44 17.20 -21.19
CA ILE A 4 -10.18 17.06 -21.54
C ILE A 4 -10.62 16.85 -22.23
N GLU A 5 -10.84 16.57 -22.03
CA GLU A 5 -11.51 16.66 -22.57
C GLU A 5 -11.92 16.37 -22.98
N ILE A 6 -12.22 16.34 -23.04
CA ILE A 6 -12.92 16.30 -23.32
C ILE A 6 -13.13 15.99 -24.00
N LEU A 7 -13.31 15.73 -24.06
CA LEU A 7 -13.75 15.61 -24.59
C LEU A 7 -14.05 15.25 -25.05
N PRO A 8 -14.11 15.31 -25.37
CA PRO A 8 -14.53 15.05 -25.69
C PRO A 8 -14.79 14.43 -25.85
N GLY A 9 -15.03 14.17 -25.98
CA GLY A 9 -15.45 13.94 -25.94
C GLY A 9 -15.51 13.21 -25.80
N THR A 10 -15.69 13.08 -25.60
CA THR A 10 -15.72 12.83 -25.26
C THR A 10 -15.79 12.19 -24.90
N SER A 11 -15.96 11.90 -24.87
CA SER A 11 -16.06 11.78 -24.38
C SER A 11 -15.80 11.29 -24.18
N ARG A 12 -15.90 11.07 -24.19
CA ARG A 12 -15.56 11.10 -23.70
C ARG A 12 -15.27 11.10 -23.13
N GLY A 13 -15.22 10.83 -22.71
CA GLY A 13 -15.11 11.21 -21.89
C GLY A 13 -14.89 10.98 -21.32
N LEU A 14 -14.90 10.66 -20.66
CA LEU A 14 -14.57 10.73 -19.86
C LEU A 14 -14.13 10.17 -18.85
N ARG A 15 -13.70 9.88 -18.06
CA ARG A 15 -13.62 9.11 -16.99
C ARG A 15 -12.40 9.14 -16.18
N LEU A 16 -11.23 9.10 -16.74
CA LEU A 16 -9.95 9.32 -16.05
C LEU A 16 -9.89 10.69 -15.38
N PRO A 17 -10.40 11.73 -15.99
CA PRO A 17 -10.45 13.02 -15.29
C PRO A 17 -11.23 12.96 -13.99
N ILE A 18 -12.26 12.13 -13.93
CA ILE A 18 -13.04 11.97 -12.71
C ILE A 18 -12.18 11.32 -11.62
N ASN A 19 -11.38 10.30 -11.99
CA ASN A 19 -10.52 9.62 -11.03
C ASN A 19 -9.45 10.56 -10.48
N GLU A 20 -8.91 11.43 -11.31
CA GLU A 20 -7.94 12.42 -10.84
C GLU A 20 -8.56 13.39 -9.84
N GLN A 21 -9.81 13.72 -10.01
CA GLN A 21 -10.52 14.62 -9.10
C GLN A 21 -10.80 13.96 -7.75
N LEU A 22 -10.86 12.64 -7.71
CA LEU A 22 -11.15 11.92 -6.47
C LEU A 22 -9.93 11.78 -5.56
N GLY A 23 -8.72 11.95 -6.09
CA GLY A 23 -7.50 11.83 -5.30
C GLY A 23 -7.02 10.41 -5.19
N LEU A 24 -6.37 10.09 -4.06
CA LEU A 24 -5.79 8.77 -3.85
C LEU A 24 -6.85 7.79 -3.33
N PRO A 25 -6.91 6.58 -3.89
CA PRO A 25 -7.83 5.58 -3.36
C PRO A 25 -7.40 5.10 -1.98
N ILE A 26 -8.38 4.92 -1.11
CA ILE A 26 -8.16 4.35 0.22
C ILE A 26 -8.57 2.89 0.17
N ILE A 27 -7.61 2.02 0.42
CA ILE A 27 -7.82 0.58 0.42
C ILE A 27 -8.18 0.14 1.84
N GLY A 28 -9.34 -0.47 2.00
CA GLY A 28 -9.79 -0.98 3.28
C GLY A 28 -9.36 -2.43 3.47
N GLN A 29 -10.13 -3.34 2.89
CA GLN A 29 -9.83 -4.76 2.95
C GLN A 29 -9.55 -5.30 1.56
N VAL A 30 -8.56 -6.16 1.45
CA VAL A 30 -8.20 -6.79 0.18
C VAL A 30 -8.69 -8.23 0.21
N ALA A 31 -9.58 -8.55 -0.73
CA ALA A 31 -10.08 -9.92 -0.83
C ALA A 31 -8.98 -10.85 -1.32
N ALA A 32 -9.03 -12.12 -0.88
CA ALA A 32 -8.09 -13.12 -1.31
C ALA A 32 -8.12 -13.24 -2.84
N GLY A 33 -6.95 -13.22 -3.46
CA GLY A 33 -6.82 -13.33 -4.91
C GLY A 33 -7.13 -12.07 -5.69
N SER A 34 -7.60 -11.00 -5.05
CA SER A 34 -7.91 -9.75 -5.74
C SER A 34 -6.69 -8.82 -5.78
N PRO A 35 -6.49 -8.09 -6.89
CA PRO A 35 -5.48 -7.04 -6.89
C PRO A 35 -5.78 -5.98 -5.84
N ILE A 36 -4.73 -5.37 -5.30
CA ILE A 36 -4.92 -4.40 -4.21
C ILE A 36 -5.69 -3.17 -4.66
N LEU A 37 -5.60 -2.80 -5.94
CA LEU A 37 -6.32 -1.64 -6.49
C LEU A 37 -7.62 -2.04 -7.17
N ALA A 38 -8.12 -3.25 -6.93
CA ALA A 38 -9.42 -3.67 -7.45
C ALA A 38 -10.53 -2.78 -6.86
N ALA A 39 -11.56 -2.55 -7.65
CA ALA A 39 -12.66 -1.66 -7.23
C ALA A 39 -13.29 -2.10 -5.91
N GLU A 40 -13.43 -3.40 -5.69
CA GLU A 40 -14.03 -3.92 -4.47
C GLU A 40 -13.18 -3.69 -3.22
N SER A 41 -11.88 -3.37 -3.40
CA SER A 41 -10.99 -3.08 -2.27
C SER A 41 -10.97 -1.61 -1.91
N ILE A 42 -11.46 -0.73 -2.78
CA ILE A 42 -11.42 0.71 -2.57
C ILE A 42 -12.61 1.11 -1.72
N ALA A 43 -12.32 1.60 -0.51
CA ALA A 43 -13.37 2.03 0.42
C ALA A 43 -13.79 3.48 0.20
N ASP A 44 -12.85 4.34 -0.21
CA ASP A 44 -13.09 5.77 -0.35
C ASP A 44 -11.91 6.38 -1.11
N TYR A 45 -11.93 7.70 -1.25
CA TYR A 45 -10.83 8.45 -1.84
C TYR A 45 -10.46 9.61 -0.92
N CYS A 46 -9.19 9.99 -0.96
CA CYS A 46 -8.66 11.11 -0.18
C CYS A 46 -8.07 12.14 -1.15
N ASP A 47 -8.56 13.37 -1.07
CA ASP A 47 -8.18 14.42 -1.99
C ASP A 47 -6.87 15.08 -1.55
N ILE A 48 -5.77 14.39 -1.80
CA ILE A 48 -4.43 14.91 -1.59
C ILE A 48 -3.59 14.64 -2.82
N PRO A 49 -2.63 15.52 -3.14
CA PRO A 49 -1.78 15.28 -4.30
C PRO A 49 -0.85 14.09 -4.07
N PRO A 50 -0.76 13.17 -5.04
CA PRO A 50 0.15 12.03 -4.90
C PRO A 50 1.60 12.43 -4.68
N ASP A 51 2.03 13.55 -5.26
CA ASP A 51 3.41 14.02 -5.16
C ASP A 51 3.71 14.78 -3.88
N LEU A 52 2.76 14.83 -2.96
CA LEU A 52 3.07 15.24 -1.59
C LEU A 52 4.14 14.32 -0.99
N PHE A 53 4.19 13.10 -1.48
CA PHE A 53 5.15 12.08 -1.04
C PHE A 53 6.21 11.85 -2.11
N SER A 54 7.37 11.37 -1.72
CA SER A 54 8.46 11.08 -2.65
C SER A 54 9.08 9.71 -2.31
N PRO A 55 8.98 8.75 -3.23
CA PRO A 55 8.26 8.81 -4.50
C PRO A 55 6.75 8.98 -4.30
N ALA A 56 6.06 9.35 -5.36
CA ALA A 56 4.63 9.65 -5.28
C ALA A 56 3.83 8.45 -4.78
N ALA A 57 2.80 8.73 -4.00
CA ALA A 57 1.90 7.69 -3.51
C ALA A 57 0.91 7.29 -4.60
N ASP A 58 0.61 6.01 -4.65
CA ASP A 58 -0.37 5.46 -5.59
C ASP A 58 -1.66 5.08 -4.90
N TYR A 59 -1.61 4.78 -3.61
CA TYR A 59 -2.80 4.48 -2.82
C TYR A 59 -2.51 4.68 -1.34
N LEU A 60 -3.60 4.68 -0.57
CA LEU A 60 -3.54 4.75 0.89
C LEU A 60 -4.12 3.44 1.43
N LEU A 61 -3.40 2.79 2.33
CA LEU A 61 -3.84 1.53 2.92
C LEU A 61 -4.23 1.75 4.37
N THR A 62 -5.44 1.33 4.73
CA THR A 62 -5.88 1.40 6.12
C THR A 62 -5.10 0.39 6.95
N VAL A 63 -4.47 0.88 8.01
CA VAL A 63 -3.64 0.06 8.88
C VAL A 63 -4.53 -0.69 9.88
N ASN A 64 -4.33 -2.00 9.96
CA ASN A 64 -5.03 -2.84 10.93
C ASN A 64 -4.04 -3.37 11.94
N GLY A 65 -4.41 -3.27 13.22
CA GLY A 65 -3.61 -3.82 14.30
C GLY A 65 -2.49 -2.89 14.74
N THR A 66 -1.60 -3.43 15.59
CA THR A 66 -0.61 -2.66 16.32
C THR A 66 0.82 -3.11 16.05
N SER A 67 1.05 -3.90 14.99
CA SER A 67 2.36 -4.49 14.78
C SER A 67 3.46 -3.49 14.43
N MET A 68 3.10 -2.24 14.10
CA MET A 68 4.08 -1.22 13.70
C MET A 68 4.03 0.03 14.57
N ILE A 69 3.54 -0.09 15.79
CA ILE A 69 3.33 1.09 16.66
C ILE A 69 4.64 1.76 17.07
N ASP A 70 5.73 1.03 17.17
CA ASP A 70 6.99 1.60 17.66
C ASP A 70 7.61 2.61 16.69
N ILE A 71 7.16 2.62 15.44
CA ILE A 71 7.59 3.65 14.49
C ILE A 71 6.46 4.62 14.15
N GLY A 72 5.41 4.63 14.97
CA GLY A 72 4.35 5.64 14.84
C GLY A 72 3.27 5.30 13.82
N ILE A 73 3.13 4.04 13.45
CA ILE A 73 2.05 3.59 12.57
C ILE A 73 1.01 2.88 13.44
N PHE A 74 -0.16 3.48 13.56
CA PHE A 74 -1.20 3.01 14.48
C PHE A 74 -2.41 2.49 13.72
N GLU A 75 -3.25 1.73 14.44
CA GLU A 75 -4.50 1.24 13.85
C GLU A 75 -5.33 2.41 13.33
N ASP A 76 -5.95 2.21 12.19
CA ASP A 76 -6.78 3.20 11.47
C ASP A 76 -6.00 4.33 10.81
N ASP A 77 -4.68 4.36 10.93
CA ASP A 77 -3.88 5.27 10.12
C ASP A 77 -4.00 4.90 8.64
N LEU A 78 -3.76 5.87 7.78
CA LEU A 78 -3.68 5.66 6.34
C LEU A 78 -2.20 5.65 5.95
N LEU A 79 -1.72 4.51 5.51
CA LEU A 79 -0.34 4.37 5.04
C LEU A 79 -0.28 4.79 3.59
N ALA A 80 0.51 5.81 3.27
CA ALA A 80 0.72 6.22 1.89
C ALA A 80 1.73 5.29 1.25
N VAL A 81 1.37 4.71 0.11
CA VAL A 81 2.13 3.63 -0.50
C VAL A 81 2.45 3.96 -1.94
N HIS A 82 3.72 3.82 -2.29
CA HIS A 82 4.18 3.84 -3.67
C HIS A 82 4.15 2.41 -4.19
N LYS A 83 3.38 2.17 -5.25
CA LYS A 83 3.22 0.82 -5.80
C LYS A 83 4.48 0.39 -6.51
N THR A 84 5.10 -0.66 -6.02
CA THR A 84 6.30 -1.24 -6.61
C THR A 84 6.40 -2.69 -6.15
N SER A 85 7.03 -3.53 -6.96
CA SER A 85 7.29 -4.92 -6.59
C SER A 85 8.68 -5.10 -6.00
N GLN A 86 9.45 -4.02 -5.86
CA GLN A 86 10.83 -4.09 -5.37
C GLN A 86 11.02 -3.16 -4.19
N ALA A 87 11.82 -3.63 -3.22
CA ALA A 87 12.11 -2.87 -2.03
C ALA A 87 13.50 -3.21 -1.55
N ARG A 88 14.05 -2.33 -0.70
CA ARG A 88 15.37 -2.50 -0.12
C ARG A 88 15.25 -3.05 1.29
N ASN A 89 16.33 -3.66 1.74
CA ASN A 89 16.43 -4.10 3.11
C ASN A 89 16.19 -2.91 4.05
N GLY A 90 15.26 -3.09 5.00
CA GLY A 90 14.90 -2.03 5.94
C GLY A 90 13.69 -1.20 5.55
N ASP A 91 13.21 -1.32 4.32
CA ASP A 91 12.01 -0.58 3.90
C ASP A 91 10.77 -1.10 4.63
N ILE A 92 9.85 -0.17 4.91
CA ILE A 92 8.50 -0.55 5.37
C ILE A 92 7.68 -0.84 4.13
N ILE A 93 7.20 -2.05 4.02
CA ILE A 93 6.52 -2.52 2.82
C ILE A 93 5.11 -2.99 3.11
N VAL A 94 4.30 -2.98 2.06
CA VAL A 94 3.03 -3.70 2.03
C VAL A 94 3.31 -5.02 1.33
N ALA A 95 3.15 -6.10 2.06
CA ALA A 95 3.46 -7.45 1.57
C ALA A 95 2.20 -8.28 1.51
N ARG A 96 2.15 -9.15 0.50
CA ARG A 96 1.09 -10.16 0.40
C ARG A 96 1.75 -11.52 0.54
N ILE A 97 1.30 -12.30 1.52
CA ILE A 97 1.76 -13.66 1.75
C ILE A 97 0.54 -14.56 1.75
N ASP A 98 0.47 -15.51 0.82
CA ASP A 98 -0.60 -16.50 0.75
C ASP A 98 -1.98 -15.82 0.89
N ASP A 99 -2.19 -14.75 0.10
CA ASP A 99 -3.43 -13.96 0.03
C ASP A 99 -3.69 -13.02 1.20
N GLU A 100 -2.77 -12.94 2.15
CA GLU A 100 -2.90 -12.02 3.29
C GLU A 100 -2.00 -10.80 3.09
N VAL A 101 -2.57 -9.61 3.27
CA VAL A 101 -1.83 -8.34 3.14
C VAL A 101 -1.43 -7.84 4.51
N THR A 102 -0.17 -7.46 4.66
CA THR A 102 0.36 -6.96 5.93
C THR A 102 1.39 -5.86 5.68
N VAL A 103 1.60 -5.03 6.70
CA VAL A 103 2.63 -3.97 6.69
C VAL A 103 3.72 -4.38 7.65
N LYS A 104 4.94 -4.49 7.15
CA LYS A 104 6.09 -4.92 7.95
C LYS A 104 7.36 -4.30 7.40
N LYS A 105 8.43 -4.39 8.18
CA LYS A 105 9.77 -4.01 7.72
C LYS A 105 10.41 -5.19 7.03
N LEU A 106 10.97 -4.95 5.85
CA LEU A 106 11.63 -6.00 5.08
C LEU A 106 13.05 -6.23 5.62
N ALA A 107 13.34 -7.48 5.96
CA ALA A 107 14.69 -7.89 6.33
C ALA A 107 15.11 -9.01 5.41
N LYS A 108 16.03 -8.73 4.48
CA LYS A 108 16.50 -9.72 3.54
C LYS A 108 17.45 -10.68 4.23
N GLY A 109 17.30 -11.96 3.98
CA GLY A 109 18.16 -12.98 4.54
C GLY A 109 19.48 -13.08 3.81
N LYS A 110 20.35 -13.92 4.33
CA LYS A 110 21.66 -14.19 3.70
C LYS A 110 21.50 -14.90 2.36
N SER A 111 20.48 -15.76 2.26
CA SER A 111 20.14 -16.44 1.02
C SER A 111 19.07 -15.65 0.30
N ARG A 112 19.14 -15.64 -1.03
CA ARG A 112 18.11 -14.98 -1.85
C ARG A 112 16.75 -15.67 -1.77
N ASN A 113 16.70 -16.86 -1.16
CA ASN A 113 15.45 -17.63 -1.03
C ASN A 113 14.70 -17.33 0.25
N TYR A 114 15.27 -16.55 1.16
CA TYR A 114 14.67 -16.29 2.47
C TYR A 114 14.66 -14.82 2.79
N LEU A 115 13.58 -14.38 3.41
CA LEU A 115 13.51 -13.05 3.98
C LEU A 115 12.63 -13.09 5.23
N SER A 116 12.70 -12.05 6.03
CA SER A 116 11.85 -11.90 7.20
C SER A 116 11.02 -10.63 7.07
N LEU A 117 9.80 -10.68 7.56
CA LEU A 117 8.94 -9.51 7.69
C LEU A 117 8.89 -9.17 9.16
N VAL A 118 9.50 -8.06 9.54
CA VAL A 118 9.73 -7.70 10.93
C VAL A 118 8.75 -6.65 11.36
N ALA A 119 8.05 -6.93 12.46
CA ALA A 119 7.17 -5.96 13.09
C ALA A 119 7.99 -4.94 13.88
N GLU A 120 7.43 -3.75 14.07
CA GLU A 120 7.99 -2.74 14.96
C GLU A 120 7.17 -2.71 16.24
N ASN A 121 7.12 -3.87 16.88
CA ASN A 121 6.42 -4.10 18.13
C ASN A 121 6.92 -5.44 18.70
N PRO A 122 7.53 -5.47 19.90
CA PRO A 122 8.10 -6.72 20.43
C PRO A 122 7.08 -7.82 20.68
N ASP A 123 5.80 -7.49 20.74
CA ASP A 123 4.75 -8.50 20.93
C ASP A 123 4.48 -9.31 19.67
N PHE A 124 5.08 -8.93 18.53
CA PHE A 124 4.85 -9.60 17.25
C PHE A 124 6.17 -10.20 16.77
N PRO A 125 6.26 -11.54 16.69
CA PRO A 125 7.47 -12.17 16.17
C PRO A 125 7.62 -11.93 14.67
N PRO A 126 8.84 -11.96 14.14
CA PRO A 126 9.04 -11.83 12.71
C PRO A 126 8.42 -12.99 11.96
N ILE A 127 7.96 -12.70 10.75
CA ILE A 127 7.40 -13.71 9.85
C ILE A 127 8.52 -14.14 8.91
N GLU A 128 8.92 -15.41 8.99
CA GLU A 128 9.94 -15.95 8.12
C GLU A 128 9.29 -16.39 6.81
N VAL A 129 9.87 -16.00 5.70
CA VAL A 129 9.34 -16.29 4.37
C VAL A 129 10.36 -17.08 3.58
N ASP A 130 9.96 -18.27 3.12
CA ASP A 130 10.73 -19.07 2.18
C ASP A 130 10.13 -18.85 0.80
N LEU A 131 10.85 -18.12 -0.04
CA LEU A 131 10.35 -17.71 -1.36
C LEU A 131 10.11 -18.91 -2.30
N ARG A 132 10.65 -20.07 -1.95
CA ARG A 132 10.45 -21.27 -2.77
C ARG A 132 9.11 -21.95 -2.49
N SER A 133 8.56 -21.76 -1.29
CA SER A 133 7.35 -22.44 -0.87
C SER A 133 6.19 -21.51 -0.58
N SER A 134 6.46 -20.22 -0.32
CA SER A 134 5.42 -19.25 -0.01
C SER A 134 5.08 -18.40 -1.22
N ASN A 135 3.82 -18.04 -1.33
CA ASN A 135 3.35 -17.12 -2.36
C ASN A 135 3.52 -15.70 -1.82
N PHE A 136 4.61 -15.05 -2.19
CA PHE A 136 4.99 -13.76 -1.64
C PHE A 136 5.08 -12.71 -2.73
N THR A 137 4.48 -11.54 -2.49
CA THR A 137 4.55 -10.40 -3.40
C THR A 137 4.68 -9.12 -2.59
N ILE A 138 5.49 -8.18 -3.08
CA ILE A 138 5.55 -6.83 -2.53
C ILE A 138 4.53 -6.00 -3.29
N GLU A 139 3.58 -5.37 -2.55
CA GLU A 139 2.55 -4.54 -3.14
C GLU A 139 2.93 -3.06 -3.14
N GLY A 140 3.98 -2.70 -2.43
CA GLY A 140 4.49 -1.34 -2.42
C GLY A 140 5.36 -1.03 -1.22
N VAL A 141 5.90 0.19 -1.22
CA VAL A 141 6.72 0.69 -0.11
C VAL A 141 6.01 1.89 0.50
N SER A 142 6.14 2.02 1.82
CA SER A 142 5.57 3.14 2.55
C SER A 142 6.34 4.42 2.22
N VAL A 143 5.62 5.48 1.92
CA VAL A 143 6.21 6.81 1.69
C VAL A 143 5.68 7.85 2.67
N GLY A 144 4.74 7.49 3.53
CA GLY A 144 4.22 8.39 4.55
C GLY A 144 3.03 7.81 5.27
N VAL A 145 2.53 8.54 6.24
CA VAL A 145 1.39 8.15 7.06
C VAL A 145 0.48 9.37 7.21
N ILE A 146 -0.82 9.14 7.11
CA ILE A 146 -1.83 10.17 7.32
C ILE A 146 -2.71 9.72 8.48
N ARG A 147 -2.92 10.62 9.43
CA ARG A 147 -3.81 10.36 10.57
C ARG A 147 -4.87 11.42 10.61
N ARG A 148 -6.12 10.99 10.77
CA ARG A 148 -7.27 11.87 10.80
C ARG A 148 -8.05 11.66 12.10
N GLY A 149 -8.90 12.62 12.42
CA GLY A 149 -9.87 12.44 13.50
C GLY A 149 -9.27 12.47 14.89
N MET A 150 -8.43 13.41 15.11
CA MET A 150 -7.86 13.64 16.44
C MET A 150 -8.94 14.04 17.45
#